data_b2036ddcc380dba67e85aa584acc413d
#
_entry.id   b2036ddcc380dba67e85aa584acc413d
#
_cell.length_a   1.000
_cell.length_b   1.000
_cell.length_c   1.000
_cell.angle_alpha   90.00
_cell.angle_beta   90.00
_cell.angle_gamma   90.00
#
_symmetry.space_group_name_H-M   'P 1'
#
loop_
_entity.id
_entity.type
_entity.pdbx_description
1 polymer ?
#
loop_
_entity_poly.entity_id
_entity_poly.type
_entity_poly.pdbx_seq_one_letter_code
_entity_poly.pdbx_strand_id
1 'polypeptide(L)'
;MRIASAMWATALGVIATTLTVSTQPANVERGKYLVEEIARCQECHTPRTETGEFDRSRWMKGATLIGVPSTKVADWHQKSPDISSTSALWSRWGQEGFSKFLQTAKNPRGGKAGPPMPAFTLRAEDADAIAAYLKSLP
;
A
#
# COMPACT_ATOMS: atom_id res chain seq x y z
N MET A 1 32.38 12.95 -73.75
CA MET A 1 32.84 12.43 -72.48
C MET A 1 31.95 13.02 -71.39
N ARG A 2 31.02 12.24 -70.82
CA ARG A 2 30.07 12.68 -69.80
C ARG A 2 30.41 11.95 -68.49
N ILE A 3 30.80 12.70 -67.50
CA ILE A 3 31.12 12.17 -66.17
C ILE A 3 29.84 12.22 -65.33
N ALA A 4 29.31 11.05 -64.95
CA ALA A 4 28.18 10.92 -64.06
C ALA A 4 28.65 10.92 -62.61
N SER A 5 28.26 11.95 -61.83
CA SER A 5 28.52 12.03 -60.41
C SER A 5 27.43 11.26 -59.65
N ALA A 6 27.81 10.18 -58.96
CA ALA A 6 26.93 9.45 -58.07
C ALA A 6 26.93 10.13 -56.66
N MET A 7 25.80 10.67 -56.28
CA MET A 7 25.55 11.14 -54.88
C MET A 7 25.14 9.97 -54.02
N TRP A 8 25.96 9.68 -53.00
CA TRP A 8 25.61 8.72 -51.96
C TRP A 8 24.87 9.45 -50.82
N ALA A 9 23.61 9.13 -50.65
CA ALA A 9 22.83 9.62 -49.53
C ALA A 9 22.98 8.64 -48.35
N THR A 10 23.68 9.04 -47.31
CA THR A 10 23.76 8.32 -46.03
C THR A 10 22.55 8.67 -45.17
N ALA A 11 21.62 7.72 -45.05
CA ALA A 11 20.49 7.83 -44.14
C ALA A 11 20.97 7.47 -42.72
N LEU A 12 21.08 8.45 -41.82
CA LEU A 12 21.22 8.21 -40.40
C LEU A 12 19.88 7.77 -39.82
N GLY A 13 19.77 6.49 -39.49
CA GLY A 13 18.63 5.96 -38.73
C GLY A 13 18.74 6.34 -37.24
N VAL A 14 17.87 7.22 -36.77
CA VAL A 14 17.72 7.52 -35.35
C VAL A 14 16.91 6.38 -34.72
N ILE A 15 17.57 5.51 -33.95
CA ILE A 15 16.90 4.49 -33.14
C ILE A 15 16.35 5.20 -31.89
N ALA A 16 15.08 5.52 -31.89
CA ALA A 16 14.36 5.99 -30.71
C ALA A 16 14.12 4.80 -29.77
N THR A 17 14.96 4.64 -28.76
CA THR A 17 14.72 3.71 -27.66
C THR A 17 13.60 4.28 -26.77
N THR A 18 12.39 3.74 -26.93
CA THR A 18 11.27 4.02 -26.03
C THR A 18 11.50 3.32 -24.72
N LEU A 19 11.92 4.06 -23.69
CA LEU A 19 11.93 3.59 -22.32
C LEU A 19 10.46 3.46 -21.87
N THR A 20 9.96 2.23 -21.80
CA THR A 20 8.69 1.93 -21.15
C THR A 20 8.88 2.08 -19.64
N VAL A 21 8.63 3.28 -19.13
CA VAL A 21 8.49 3.51 -17.69
C VAL A 21 7.20 2.82 -17.27
N SER A 22 7.32 1.73 -16.51
CA SER A 22 6.18 1.07 -15.87
C SER A 22 5.63 2.02 -14.80
N THR A 23 4.70 2.89 -15.17
CA THR A 23 4.03 3.78 -14.22
C THR A 23 2.99 2.97 -13.48
N GLN A 24 3.37 2.45 -12.32
CA GLN A 24 2.35 2.26 -11.29
C GLN A 24 1.69 3.63 -11.06
N PRO A 25 0.37 3.70 -10.87
CA PRO A 25 -0.25 4.97 -10.56
C PRO A 25 0.51 5.64 -9.41
N ALA A 26 0.88 6.90 -9.54
CA ALA A 26 1.65 7.65 -8.53
C ALA A 26 1.03 7.53 -7.13
N ASN A 27 -0.26 7.27 -7.09
CA ASN A 27 -1.05 7.01 -5.90
C ASN A 27 -0.68 5.69 -5.18
N VAL A 28 -0.40 4.60 -5.91
CA VAL A 28 -0.02 3.30 -5.30
C VAL A 28 1.39 3.36 -4.70
N GLU A 29 2.33 4.01 -5.40
CA GLU A 29 3.69 4.20 -4.87
C GLU A 29 3.70 5.07 -3.60
N ARG A 30 2.92 6.16 -3.60
CA ARG A 30 2.74 6.97 -2.39
C ARG A 30 2.12 6.14 -1.26
N GLY A 31 1.10 5.35 -1.56
CA GLY A 31 0.45 4.47 -0.60
C GLY A 31 1.40 3.46 0.00
N LYS A 32 2.25 2.84 -0.82
CA LYS A 32 3.31 1.93 -0.37
C LYS A 32 4.23 2.62 0.64
N TYR A 33 4.76 3.79 0.29
CA TYR A 33 5.63 4.55 1.18
C TYR A 33 4.95 4.87 2.52
N LEU A 34 3.71 5.33 2.47
CA LEU A 34 2.95 5.67 3.68
C LEU A 34 2.69 4.44 4.57
N VAL A 35 2.37 3.29 3.96
CA VAL A 35 2.07 2.05 4.68
C VAL A 35 3.31 1.41 5.28
N GLU A 36 4.38 1.30 4.49
CA GLU A 36 5.55 0.52 4.88
C GLU A 36 6.57 1.33 5.69
N GLU A 37 6.75 2.63 5.37
CA GLU A 37 7.80 3.43 5.98
C GLU A 37 7.28 4.40 7.05
N ILE A 38 6.13 5.00 6.85
CA ILE A 38 5.61 6.04 7.75
C ILE A 38 4.69 5.46 8.83
N ALA A 39 3.56 4.86 8.42
CA ALA A 39 2.58 4.31 9.35
C ALA A 39 2.96 2.91 9.85
N ARG A 40 3.87 2.21 9.15
CA ARG A 40 4.40 0.88 9.49
C ARG A 40 3.31 -0.13 9.80
N CYS A 41 2.29 -0.17 8.97
CA CYS A 41 1.11 -1.03 9.18
C CYS A 41 1.48 -2.51 9.30
N GLN A 42 2.56 -2.95 8.63
CA GLN A 42 3.08 -4.31 8.69
C GLN A 42 3.47 -4.75 10.11
N GLU A 43 3.85 -3.84 10.98
CA GLU A 43 4.26 -4.20 12.36
C GLU A 43 3.12 -4.90 13.12
N CYS A 44 1.89 -4.49 12.82
CA CYS A 44 0.71 -5.05 13.46
C CYS A 44 -0.08 -5.96 12.51
N HIS A 45 -0.05 -5.72 11.19
CA HIS A 45 -0.92 -6.42 10.25
C HIS A 45 -0.23 -7.55 9.46
N THR A 46 1.05 -7.82 9.72
CA THR A 46 1.78 -8.94 9.13
C THR A 46 2.30 -9.86 10.22
N PRO A 47 2.05 -11.17 10.16
CA PRO A 47 2.63 -12.11 11.11
C PRO A 47 4.15 -12.14 11.00
N ARG A 48 4.81 -12.56 12.07
CA ARG A 48 6.24 -12.82 12.07
C ARG A 48 6.51 -14.31 11.98
N THR A 49 7.65 -14.65 11.37
CA THR A 49 8.22 -16.00 11.37
C THR A 49 8.82 -16.33 12.74
N GLU A 50 9.24 -17.57 12.93
CA GLU A 50 9.96 -18.00 14.12
C GLU A 50 11.29 -17.25 14.34
N THR A 51 11.91 -16.76 13.27
CA THR A 51 13.11 -15.91 13.31
C THR A 51 12.85 -14.45 13.63
N GLY A 52 11.56 -14.05 13.76
CA GLY A 52 11.16 -12.68 14.07
C GLY A 52 11.01 -11.77 12.85
N GLU A 53 11.28 -12.24 11.65
CA GLU A 53 11.08 -11.49 10.41
C GLU A 53 9.61 -11.46 9.99
N PHE A 54 9.22 -10.52 9.14
CA PHE A 54 7.87 -10.50 8.58
C PHE A 54 7.63 -11.70 7.64
N ASP A 55 6.54 -12.39 7.85
CA ASP A 55 6.08 -13.43 6.93
C ASP A 55 5.51 -12.80 5.64
N ARG A 56 6.34 -12.73 4.62
CA ARG A 56 5.99 -12.13 3.33
C ARG A 56 4.86 -12.87 2.59
N SER A 57 4.66 -14.15 2.87
CA SER A 57 3.55 -14.94 2.30
C SER A 57 2.19 -14.53 2.87
N ARG A 58 2.20 -13.91 4.05
CA ARG A 58 1.01 -13.41 4.76
C ARG A 58 1.05 -11.89 4.96
N TRP A 59 1.63 -11.18 3.98
CA TRP A 59 1.77 -9.73 4.02
C TRP A 59 0.40 -9.05 4.19
N MET A 60 0.24 -8.22 5.22
CA MET A 60 -0.98 -7.50 5.57
C MET A 60 -2.22 -8.37 5.84
N LYS A 61 -2.06 -9.68 6.08
CA LYS A 61 -3.18 -10.62 6.29
C LYS A 61 -3.64 -10.73 7.75
N GLY A 62 -3.22 -9.77 8.58
CA GLY A 62 -3.52 -9.78 10.01
C GLY A 62 -2.56 -10.65 10.82
N ALA A 63 -2.44 -10.35 12.10
CA ALA A 63 -1.52 -11.05 13.00
C ALA A 63 -2.05 -11.12 14.44
N THR A 64 -1.48 -12.02 15.23
CA THR A 64 -1.52 -11.91 16.69
C THR A 64 -0.40 -11.00 17.11
N LEU A 65 -0.74 -9.97 17.86
CA LEU A 65 0.22 -8.95 18.29
C LEU A 65 1.13 -9.50 19.37
N ILE A 66 2.42 -9.21 19.25
CA ILE A 66 3.42 -9.58 20.25
C ILE A 66 3.42 -8.51 21.34
N GLY A 67 3.24 -8.95 22.55
CA GLY A 67 3.19 -8.06 23.73
C GLY A 67 1.77 -7.68 24.13
N VAL A 68 1.66 -7.42 25.42
CA VAL A 68 0.46 -6.90 26.06
C VAL A 68 0.87 -5.68 26.87
N PRO A 69 -0.01 -4.69 27.06
CA PRO A 69 0.32 -3.55 27.88
C PRO A 69 0.56 -4.01 29.32
N SER A 70 1.53 -3.39 29.98
CA SER A 70 1.86 -3.66 31.39
C SER A 70 0.75 -3.27 32.37
N THR A 71 -0.17 -2.42 31.93
CA THR A 71 -1.37 -2.01 32.67
C THR A 71 -2.61 -2.35 31.85
N LYS A 72 -3.75 -2.53 32.54
CA LYS A 72 -5.02 -2.81 31.86
C LYS A 72 -5.41 -1.61 30.97
N VAL A 73 -5.47 -1.85 29.66
CA VAL A 73 -5.97 -0.90 28.66
C VAL A 73 -7.33 -1.38 28.19
N ALA A 74 -8.35 -0.51 28.31
CA ALA A 74 -9.69 -0.84 27.83
C ALA A 74 -9.67 -1.05 26.29
N ASP A 75 -10.46 -2.01 25.83
CA ASP A 75 -10.62 -2.33 24.41
C ASP A 75 -9.34 -2.72 23.68
N TRP A 76 -8.34 -3.24 24.41
CA TRP A 76 -7.11 -3.73 23.82
C TRP A 76 -7.38 -4.97 22.96
N HIS A 77 -6.97 -4.90 21.70
CA HIS A 77 -7.06 -6.02 20.76
C HIS A 77 -5.72 -6.72 20.57
N GLN A 78 -5.68 -8.02 20.85
CA GLN A 78 -4.49 -8.86 20.62
C GLN A 78 -4.35 -9.35 19.18
N LYS A 79 -5.36 -9.14 18.34
CA LYS A 79 -5.36 -9.55 16.95
C LYS A 79 -5.71 -8.38 16.05
N SER A 80 -4.89 -8.18 15.03
CA SER A 80 -5.18 -7.27 13.95
C SER A 80 -5.91 -7.98 12.80
N PRO A 81 -6.81 -7.31 12.09
CA PRO A 81 -7.50 -7.90 10.94
C PRO A 81 -6.58 -7.97 9.71
N ASP A 82 -6.98 -8.82 8.76
CA ASP A 82 -6.52 -8.77 7.38
C ASP A 82 -6.93 -7.44 6.75
N ILE A 83 -5.97 -6.72 6.16
CA ILE A 83 -6.17 -5.48 5.41
C ILE A 83 -5.64 -5.57 3.98
N SER A 84 -5.22 -6.77 3.53
CA SER A 84 -4.83 -7.01 2.14
C SER A 84 -6.01 -6.94 1.17
N SER A 85 -5.76 -7.04 -0.14
CA SER A 85 -6.82 -6.99 -1.16
C SER A 85 -7.91 -8.05 -0.98
N THR A 86 -7.59 -9.17 -0.34
CA THR A 86 -8.50 -10.29 -0.10
C THR A 86 -9.35 -10.13 1.17
N SER A 87 -9.10 -9.06 1.94
CA SER A 87 -9.82 -8.82 3.18
C SER A 87 -11.32 -8.61 2.98
N ALA A 88 -12.13 -9.21 3.85
CA ALA A 88 -13.56 -8.95 3.90
C ALA A 88 -13.91 -7.50 4.27
N LEU A 89 -12.95 -6.68 4.67
CA LEU A 89 -13.17 -5.25 4.89
C LEU A 89 -13.55 -4.53 3.59
N TRP A 90 -12.97 -4.94 2.45
CA TRP A 90 -13.27 -4.32 1.16
C TRP A 90 -14.69 -4.55 0.68
N SER A 91 -15.24 -5.75 0.91
CA SER A 91 -16.65 -6.03 0.58
C SER A 91 -17.62 -5.33 1.51
N ARG A 92 -17.23 -5.07 2.75
CA ARG A 92 -18.08 -4.41 3.77
C ARG A 92 -18.02 -2.90 3.74
N TRP A 93 -16.86 -2.32 3.47
CA TRP A 93 -16.61 -0.88 3.56
C TRP A 93 -16.39 -0.22 2.20
N GLY A 94 -15.95 -0.99 1.21
CA GLY A 94 -15.43 -0.46 -0.03
C GLY A 94 -14.13 0.30 0.17
N GLN A 95 -13.55 0.78 -0.90
CA GLN A 95 -12.32 1.58 -0.84
C GLN A 95 -12.57 2.94 -0.17
N GLU A 96 -13.70 3.56 -0.47
CA GLU A 96 -14.10 4.84 0.13
C GLU A 96 -14.27 4.74 1.64
N GLY A 97 -14.98 3.72 2.13
CA GLY A 97 -15.17 3.52 3.58
C GLY A 97 -13.85 3.24 4.30
N PHE A 98 -12.92 2.53 3.66
CA PHE A 98 -11.59 2.29 4.20
C PHE A 98 -10.78 3.60 4.27
N SER A 99 -10.77 4.39 3.18
CA SER A 99 -10.15 5.71 3.16
C SER A 99 -10.75 6.64 4.23
N LYS A 100 -12.07 6.65 4.34
CA LYS A 100 -12.76 7.47 5.36
C LYS A 100 -12.42 7.06 6.79
N PHE A 101 -12.24 5.76 7.03
CA PHE A 101 -11.77 5.27 8.32
C PHE A 101 -10.38 5.84 8.68
N LEU A 102 -9.45 5.90 7.73
CA LEU A 102 -8.12 6.48 7.94
C LEU A 102 -8.15 8.02 8.14
N GLN A 103 -9.17 8.68 7.62
CA GLN A 103 -9.35 10.13 7.80
C GLN A 103 -9.99 10.51 9.13
N THR A 104 -10.82 9.61 9.69
CA THR A 104 -11.71 9.97 10.82
C THR A 104 -11.54 9.06 12.04
N ALA A 105 -10.74 8.01 11.92
CA ALA A 105 -10.63 6.92 12.89
C ALA A 105 -11.98 6.22 13.20
N LYS A 106 -13.00 6.41 12.36
CA LYS A 106 -14.33 5.80 12.52
C LYS A 106 -14.65 4.90 11.34
N ASN A 107 -15.07 3.68 11.63
CA ASN A 107 -15.59 2.78 10.60
C ASN A 107 -16.97 3.24 10.09
N PRO A 108 -17.51 2.67 8.98
CA PRO A 108 -18.80 3.07 8.43
C PRO A 108 -20.00 2.92 9.37
N ARG A 109 -19.84 2.18 10.48
CA ARG A 109 -20.88 2.03 11.52
C ARG A 109 -20.67 2.99 12.71
N GLY A 110 -19.69 3.92 12.61
CA GLY A 110 -19.36 4.88 13.67
C GLY A 110 -18.46 4.35 14.78
N GLY A 111 -18.13 3.05 14.79
CA GLY A 111 -17.19 2.47 15.74
C GLY A 111 -15.76 2.91 15.47
N LYS A 112 -14.96 3.06 16.53
CA LYS A 112 -13.53 3.37 16.45
C LYS A 112 -12.70 2.08 16.42
N ALA A 113 -11.49 2.15 15.85
CA ALA A 113 -10.51 1.12 16.11
C ALA A 113 -10.08 1.18 17.57
N GLY A 114 -10.05 0.02 18.21
CA GLY A 114 -9.48 -0.08 19.56
C GLY A 114 -7.95 -0.15 19.54
N PRO A 115 -7.29 0.21 20.66
CA PRO A 115 -5.85 0.07 20.79
C PRO A 115 -5.41 -1.39 20.60
N PRO A 116 -4.22 -1.64 20.04
CA PRO A 116 -3.16 -0.68 19.76
C PRO A 116 -3.25 0.04 18.40
N MET A 117 -4.31 -0.18 17.62
CA MET A 117 -4.46 0.54 16.35
C MET A 117 -4.51 2.05 16.60
N PRO A 118 -3.60 2.87 16.01
CA PRO A 118 -3.66 4.31 16.15
C PRO A 118 -4.93 4.91 15.55
N ALA A 119 -5.44 5.95 16.17
CA ALA A 119 -6.54 6.75 15.60
C ALA A 119 -5.98 7.70 14.55
N PHE A 120 -5.89 7.25 13.32
CA PHE A 120 -5.43 8.08 12.20
C PHE A 120 -6.45 9.17 11.87
N THR A 121 -5.93 10.34 11.47
CA THR A 121 -6.66 11.50 10.96
C THR A 121 -5.94 12.05 9.74
N LEU A 122 -5.75 11.20 8.74
CA LEU A 122 -4.98 11.51 7.54
C LEU A 122 -5.74 12.49 6.63
N ARG A 123 -5.00 13.17 5.77
CA ARG A 123 -5.60 13.88 4.64
C ARG A 123 -6.22 12.89 3.67
N ALA A 124 -7.21 13.33 2.90
CA ALA A 124 -7.93 12.46 1.97
C ALA A 124 -7.00 11.81 0.95
N GLU A 125 -6.09 12.60 0.37
CA GLU A 125 -5.14 12.10 -0.63
C GLU A 125 -4.21 10.99 -0.10
N ASP A 126 -3.80 11.07 1.17
CA ASP A 126 -2.96 10.07 1.81
C ASP A 126 -3.74 8.80 2.17
N ALA A 127 -4.95 8.98 2.68
CA ALA A 127 -5.86 7.87 2.97
C ALA A 127 -6.26 7.10 1.71
N ASP A 128 -6.51 7.80 0.60
CA ASP A 128 -6.82 7.21 -0.71
C ASP A 128 -5.62 6.46 -1.27
N ALA A 129 -4.41 7.02 -1.14
CA ALA A 129 -3.18 6.37 -1.56
C ALA A 129 -2.93 5.06 -0.78
N ILE A 130 -3.10 5.07 0.53
CA ILE A 130 -2.99 3.88 1.38
C ILE A 130 -4.02 2.83 0.95
N ALA A 131 -5.28 3.23 0.77
CA ALA A 131 -6.34 2.32 0.35
C ALA A 131 -6.04 1.71 -1.03
N ALA A 132 -5.54 2.50 -1.98
CA ALA A 132 -5.15 2.04 -3.30
C ALA A 132 -4.00 1.02 -3.24
N TYR A 133 -2.97 1.29 -2.45
CA TYR A 133 -1.85 0.36 -2.26
C TYR A 133 -2.31 -0.96 -1.63
N LEU A 134 -3.03 -0.92 -0.51
CA LEU A 134 -3.50 -2.14 0.16
C LEU A 134 -4.43 -2.97 -0.73
N LYS A 135 -5.23 -2.31 -1.57
CA LYS A 135 -6.09 -2.97 -2.56
C LYS A 135 -5.30 -3.60 -3.71
N SER A 136 -4.10 -3.12 -4.01
CA SER A 136 -3.22 -3.66 -5.07
C SER A 136 -2.38 -4.86 -4.61
N LEU A 137 -2.34 -5.16 -3.32
CA LEU A 137 -1.60 -6.31 -2.77
C LEU A 137 -2.20 -7.64 -3.25
N PRO A 138 -1.40 -8.70 -3.43
CA PRO A 138 -1.86 -10.02 -3.86
C PRO A 138 -2.75 -10.71 -2.83
#